data_1c52f931a044d8d5bd9ce147ac248e09
#
_entry.id   1c52f931a044d8d5bd9ce147ac248e09
#
_cell.length_a   1.000
_cell.length_b   1.000
_cell.length_c   1.000
_cell.angle_alpha   90.00
_cell.angle_beta   90.00
_cell.angle_gamma   90.00
#
_symmetry.space_group_name_H-M   'P 1'
#
loop_
_entity.id
_entity.type
_entity.pdbx_description
1 polymer ?
#
loop_
_entity_poly.entity_id
_entity_poly.type
_entity_poly.pdbx_seq_one_letter_code
_entity_poly.pdbx_strand_id
1 'polypeptide(L)'
;MVYKCQLKKKKIKKKKNFLSFQDIIINLQKFWGKYGCVILQPYDLEVGAGTFHPATTLRSLGPKSWKAAYVQPSRRPTDGRYAENPNRLQHYYQFQVIIKPSPSNIKQTYLKSLAAIGIDVKNHDIRFIEDDWESPTLGAAGLGWEVWCDGMEITQFTYFQQMTGLECKPVPVEITYGLERLCMFVQEKDNVFDLDWNNNGVRYKEIFYQAEKEFSAYNFEFANIETLLKNFEAAEKECMALLEKKLALPAYDQCLKASHLFNLLDARGVIGVAERTGYINRIRELAKGSGAAWLNTQI
;
A
#
# COMPACT_ATOMS: atom_id res chain seq x y z
N MET A 1 -49.08 -42.27 -31.49
CA MET A 1 -47.80 -41.57 -31.70
C MET A 1 -47.49 -40.76 -30.45
N VAL A 2 -46.60 -41.26 -29.59
CA VAL A 2 -46.26 -40.60 -28.29
C VAL A 2 -44.90 -39.93 -28.48
N TYR A 3 -44.90 -38.60 -28.49
CA TYR A 3 -43.63 -37.81 -28.55
C TYR A 3 -42.95 -37.84 -27.18
N LYS A 4 -41.83 -38.53 -27.05
CA LYS A 4 -40.92 -38.44 -25.91
C LYS A 4 -40.09 -37.18 -26.04
N CYS A 5 -40.42 -36.18 -25.23
CA CYS A 5 -39.58 -34.97 -25.04
C CYS A 5 -38.35 -35.34 -24.20
N GLN A 6 -37.20 -35.46 -24.83
CA GLN A 6 -35.90 -35.62 -24.11
C GLN A 6 -35.41 -34.28 -23.63
N LEU A 7 -35.62 -33.98 -22.34
CA LEU A 7 -34.99 -32.87 -21.66
C LEU A 7 -33.49 -33.14 -21.47
N LYS A 8 -32.67 -32.53 -22.31
CA LYS A 8 -31.21 -32.44 -22.09
C LYS A 8 -30.93 -31.70 -20.77
N LYS A 9 -30.53 -32.44 -19.74
CA LYS A 9 -30.01 -31.87 -18.51
C LYS A 9 -28.72 -31.10 -18.87
N LYS A 10 -28.80 -29.76 -18.98
CA LYS A 10 -27.62 -28.90 -18.99
C LYS A 10 -26.90 -29.10 -17.65
N LYS A 11 -25.70 -29.67 -17.66
CA LYS A 11 -24.80 -29.67 -16.52
C LYS A 11 -24.53 -28.20 -16.17
N ILE A 12 -25.15 -27.70 -15.10
CA ILE A 12 -24.81 -26.42 -14.48
C ILE A 12 -23.40 -26.63 -13.92
N LYS A 13 -22.39 -26.08 -14.60
CA LYS A 13 -21.05 -25.96 -14.02
C LYS A 13 -21.25 -25.20 -12.70
N LYS A 14 -20.97 -25.84 -11.56
CA LYS A 14 -20.88 -25.13 -10.28
C LYS A 14 -19.93 -23.97 -10.48
N LYS A 15 -20.42 -22.73 -10.40
CA LYS A 15 -19.59 -21.53 -10.36
C LYS A 15 -18.63 -21.71 -9.19
N LYS A 16 -17.32 -21.74 -9.42
CA LYS A 16 -16.33 -21.71 -8.36
C LYS A 16 -16.58 -20.39 -7.60
N ASN A 17 -16.99 -20.46 -6.36
CA ASN A 17 -17.20 -19.25 -5.54
C ASN A 17 -15.82 -18.79 -5.08
N PHE A 18 -15.24 -17.83 -5.80
CA PHE A 18 -14.06 -17.10 -5.36
C PHE A 18 -14.45 -16.03 -4.35
N LEU A 19 -13.52 -15.65 -3.49
CA LEU A 19 -13.69 -14.49 -2.64
C LEU A 19 -13.68 -13.21 -3.48
N SER A 20 -14.60 -12.31 -3.22
CA SER A 20 -14.61 -10.98 -3.82
C SER A 20 -13.49 -10.11 -3.25
N PHE A 21 -13.21 -8.97 -3.90
CA PHE A 21 -12.20 -8.03 -3.43
C PHE A 21 -12.47 -7.57 -1.98
N GLN A 22 -13.72 -7.22 -1.69
CA GLN A 22 -14.11 -6.81 -0.34
C GLN A 22 -14.06 -7.96 0.68
N ASP A 23 -14.34 -9.22 0.27
CA ASP A 23 -14.23 -10.38 1.16
C ASP A 23 -12.77 -10.63 1.57
N ILE A 24 -11.82 -10.45 0.66
CA ILE A 24 -10.38 -10.56 0.95
C ILE A 24 -10.00 -9.54 2.02
N ILE A 25 -10.41 -8.26 1.87
CA ILE A 25 -10.16 -7.21 2.86
C ILE A 25 -10.74 -7.59 4.22
N ILE A 26 -12.02 -7.97 4.25
CA ILE A 26 -12.74 -8.31 5.50
C ILE A 26 -12.08 -9.51 6.19
N ASN A 27 -11.66 -10.52 5.42
CA ASN A 27 -11.02 -11.70 5.99
C ASN A 27 -9.62 -11.40 6.54
N LEU A 28 -8.82 -10.56 5.87
CA LEU A 28 -7.54 -10.10 6.40
C LEU A 28 -7.73 -9.26 7.68
N GLN A 29 -8.71 -8.35 7.70
CA GLN A 29 -9.03 -7.57 8.90
C GLN A 29 -9.43 -8.46 10.07
N LYS A 30 -10.30 -9.46 9.83
CA LYS A 30 -10.69 -10.44 10.86
C LYS A 30 -9.51 -11.26 11.36
N PHE A 31 -8.66 -11.71 10.44
CA PHE A 31 -7.47 -12.51 10.78
C PHE A 31 -6.52 -11.73 11.68
N TRP A 32 -6.10 -10.54 11.23
CA TRP A 32 -5.13 -9.71 11.95
C TRP A 32 -5.72 -9.08 13.22
N GLY A 33 -7.01 -8.74 13.22
CA GLY A 33 -7.73 -8.32 14.43
C GLY A 33 -7.75 -9.42 15.50
N LYS A 34 -8.01 -10.69 15.11
CA LYS A 34 -7.94 -11.85 16.01
C LYS A 34 -6.51 -12.12 16.49
N TYR A 35 -5.50 -11.81 15.68
CA TYR A 35 -4.09 -11.90 16.09
C TYR A 35 -3.70 -10.84 17.14
N GLY A 36 -4.53 -9.82 17.32
CA GLY A 36 -4.33 -8.72 18.29
C GLY A 36 -3.82 -7.42 17.68
N CYS A 37 -3.92 -7.25 16.36
CA CYS A 37 -3.68 -5.96 15.72
C CYS A 37 -4.86 -5.01 15.94
N VAL A 38 -4.57 -3.73 16.19
CA VAL A 38 -5.57 -2.66 16.07
C VAL A 38 -5.93 -2.52 14.60
N ILE A 39 -7.21 -2.66 14.25
CA ILE A 39 -7.68 -2.43 12.88
C ILE A 39 -7.99 -0.95 12.72
N LEU A 40 -7.15 -0.28 11.95
CA LEU A 40 -7.30 1.15 11.65
C LEU A 40 -8.04 1.36 10.33
N GLN A 41 -8.55 2.58 10.16
CA GLN A 41 -9.08 3.05 8.89
C GLN A 41 -7.92 3.59 8.02
N PRO A 42 -8.11 3.73 6.69
CA PRO A 42 -7.15 4.37 5.82
C PRO A 42 -6.77 5.77 6.33
N TYR A 43 -5.53 6.17 6.09
CA TYR A 43 -5.13 7.56 6.33
C TYR A 43 -5.77 8.46 5.28
N ASP A 44 -6.27 9.62 5.69
CA ASP A 44 -7.07 10.54 4.87
C ASP A 44 -6.23 11.56 4.07
N LEU A 45 -4.98 11.22 3.81
CA LEU A 45 -4.09 11.96 2.91
C LEU A 45 -3.57 11.05 1.79
N GLU A 46 -3.17 11.65 0.67
CA GLU A 46 -2.53 10.94 -0.42
C GLU A 46 -1.13 10.46 0.01
N VAL A 47 -0.93 9.16 -0.04
CA VAL A 47 0.34 8.51 0.26
C VAL A 47 0.77 7.56 -0.86
N GLY A 48 2.06 7.42 -1.08
CA GLY A 48 2.62 6.56 -2.12
C GLY A 48 2.65 5.07 -1.76
N ALA A 49 2.50 4.75 -0.48
CA ALA A 49 2.43 3.39 0.06
C ALA A 49 1.82 3.39 1.46
N GLY A 50 1.34 2.21 1.90
CA GLY A 50 0.83 2.02 3.26
C GLY A 50 1.86 2.31 4.34
N THR A 51 3.15 2.14 4.05
CA THR A 51 4.27 2.49 4.93
C THR A 51 4.24 3.95 5.39
N PHE A 52 3.73 4.87 4.56
CA PHE A 52 3.65 6.31 4.89
C PHE A 52 2.58 6.65 5.93
N HIS A 53 1.63 5.76 6.19
CA HIS A 53 0.67 5.96 7.26
C HIS A 53 1.39 6.16 8.61
N PRO A 54 1.02 7.16 9.46
CA PRO A 54 1.68 7.40 10.75
C PRO A 54 1.72 6.18 11.67
N ALA A 55 0.73 5.27 11.56
CA ALA A 55 0.70 4.02 12.31
C ALA A 55 1.85 3.06 11.98
N THR A 56 2.44 3.17 10.79
CA THR A 56 3.67 2.46 10.42
C THR A 56 4.87 3.37 10.62
N THR A 57 4.95 4.51 9.94
CA THR A 57 6.15 5.35 9.98
C THR A 57 6.50 5.80 11.40
N LEU A 58 5.62 6.52 12.06
CA LEU A 58 5.95 7.10 13.37
C LEU A 58 5.96 6.04 14.48
N ARG A 59 5.05 5.05 14.42
CA ARG A 59 4.97 3.99 15.42
C ARG A 59 6.05 2.92 15.29
N SER A 60 6.80 2.87 14.19
CA SER A 60 8.02 2.06 14.08
C SER A 60 9.13 2.58 14.99
N LEU A 61 9.11 3.87 15.29
CA LEU A 61 10.08 4.52 16.17
C LEU A 61 9.75 4.36 17.66
N GLY A 62 10.78 4.44 18.48
CA GLY A 62 10.68 4.39 19.94
C GLY A 62 10.43 2.99 20.51
N PRO A 63 10.47 2.83 21.83
CA PRO A 63 10.51 1.54 22.52
C PRO A 63 9.14 0.85 22.66
N LYS A 64 8.03 1.60 22.53
CA LYS A 64 6.69 1.07 22.81
C LYS A 64 6.26 -0.01 21.82
N SER A 65 5.78 -1.13 22.31
CA SER A 65 5.18 -2.18 21.48
C SER A 65 3.97 -1.67 20.71
N TRP A 66 3.80 -2.15 19.46
CA TRP A 66 2.72 -1.74 18.59
C TRP A 66 2.30 -2.85 17.65
N LYS A 67 0.99 -2.99 17.39
CA LYS A 67 0.44 -3.89 16.39
C LYS A 67 -0.75 -3.22 15.74
N ALA A 68 -0.70 -3.02 14.43
CA ALA A 68 -1.81 -2.47 13.66
C ALA A 68 -1.93 -3.14 12.29
N ALA A 69 -3.13 -3.11 11.74
CA ALA A 69 -3.41 -3.51 10.37
C ALA A 69 -4.49 -2.61 9.78
N TYR A 70 -4.37 -2.28 8.50
CA TYR A 70 -5.27 -1.38 7.80
C TYR A 70 -5.17 -1.55 6.28
N VAL A 71 -6.21 -1.14 5.59
CA VAL A 71 -6.17 -0.92 4.13
C VAL A 71 -5.69 0.50 3.88
N GLN A 72 -4.76 0.68 2.94
CA GLN A 72 -4.31 2.00 2.54
C GLN A 72 -4.41 2.16 1.02
N PRO A 73 -5.30 3.02 0.53
CA PRO A 73 -5.25 3.50 -0.84
C PRO A 73 -3.91 4.20 -1.08
N SER A 74 -3.19 3.78 -2.09
CA SER A 74 -1.86 4.31 -2.41
C SER A 74 -1.87 4.99 -3.77
N ARG A 75 -1.22 6.15 -3.88
CA ARG A 75 -1.12 6.96 -5.09
C ARG A 75 0.30 6.94 -5.63
N ARG A 76 0.47 6.49 -6.86
CA ARG A 76 1.74 6.52 -7.60
C ARG A 76 1.52 7.18 -8.96
N PRO A 77 1.59 8.52 -9.05
CA PRO A 77 1.29 9.26 -10.27
C PRO A 77 2.05 8.77 -11.51
N THR A 78 3.33 8.40 -11.36
CA THR A 78 4.18 7.88 -12.44
C THR A 78 3.76 6.50 -12.97
N ASP A 79 2.92 5.76 -12.24
CA ASP A 79 2.42 4.44 -12.63
C ASP A 79 1.11 4.50 -13.44
N GLY A 80 0.57 5.68 -13.69
CA GLY A 80 -0.59 5.87 -14.56
C GLY A 80 -0.40 5.24 -15.93
N ARG A 81 -1.45 4.60 -16.47
CA ARG A 81 -1.46 3.98 -17.80
C ARG A 81 -2.82 4.11 -18.48
N TYR A 82 -3.59 5.15 -18.14
CA TYR A 82 -4.90 5.47 -18.74
C TYR A 82 -5.90 4.30 -18.73
N ALA A 83 -5.77 3.39 -17.77
CA ALA A 83 -6.51 2.14 -17.70
C ALA A 83 -6.24 1.14 -18.87
N GLU A 84 -5.16 1.32 -19.60
CA GLU A 84 -4.77 0.46 -20.73
C GLU A 84 -3.86 -0.71 -20.33
N ASN A 85 -3.32 -0.68 -19.09
CA ASN A 85 -2.50 -1.77 -18.57
C ASN A 85 -3.29 -2.62 -17.56
N PRO A 86 -3.25 -3.96 -17.68
CA PRO A 86 -4.04 -4.85 -16.82
C PRO A 86 -3.53 -4.95 -15.37
N ASN A 87 -2.28 -4.53 -15.09
CA ASN A 87 -1.61 -4.79 -13.81
C ASN A 87 -1.00 -3.55 -13.16
N ARG A 88 -0.89 -2.42 -13.89
CA ARG A 88 -0.25 -1.19 -13.40
C ARG A 88 -1.26 -0.06 -13.32
N LEU A 89 -1.39 0.50 -12.13
CA LEU A 89 -2.36 1.54 -11.78
C LEU A 89 -1.66 2.67 -11.03
N GLN A 90 -2.14 3.91 -11.23
CA GLN A 90 -1.70 5.05 -10.42
C GLN A 90 -2.36 5.07 -9.03
N HIS A 91 -3.46 4.34 -8.84
CA HIS A 91 -4.16 4.17 -7.57
C HIS A 91 -4.45 2.69 -7.34
N TYR A 92 -4.04 2.15 -6.18
CA TYR A 92 -4.25 0.75 -5.81
C TYR A 92 -4.31 0.62 -4.28
N TYR A 93 -4.72 -0.55 -3.80
CA TYR A 93 -4.89 -0.82 -2.38
C TYR A 93 -3.79 -1.72 -1.84
N GLN A 94 -3.21 -1.32 -0.73
CA GLN A 94 -2.35 -2.17 0.08
C GLN A 94 -3.08 -2.54 1.37
N PHE A 95 -3.02 -3.81 1.77
CA PHE A 95 -3.33 -4.19 3.14
C PHE A 95 -2.03 -4.24 3.92
N GLN A 96 -1.93 -3.36 4.90
CA GLN A 96 -0.72 -3.10 5.66
C GLN A 96 -0.80 -3.71 7.05
N VAL A 97 0.27 -4.35 7.49
CA VAL A 97 0.41 -4.85 8.86
C VAL A 97 1.75 -4.37 9.40
N ILE A 98 1.76 -3.81 10.61
CA ILE A 98 2.96 -3.43 11.33
C ILE A 98 2.96 -4.06 12.71
N ILE A 99 4.05 -4.73 13.10
CA ILE A 99 4.20 -5.37 14.41
C ILE A 99 5.56 -5.04 14.99
N LYS A 100 5.57 -4.46 16.17
CA LYS A 100 6.76 -4.09 16.94
C LYS A 100 6.67 -4.59 18.39
N PRO A 101 7.63 -5.35 18.92
CA PRO A 101 8.76 -5.95 18.21
C PRO A 101 8.32 -7.01 17.21
N SER A 102 9.19 -7.33 16.24
CA SER A 102 8.96 -8.40 15.28
C SER A 102 8.91 -9.77 15.97
N PRO A 103 7.83 -10.55 15.81
CA PRO A 103 7.74 -11.88 16.38
C PRO A 103 8.51 -12.91 15.54
N SER A 104 9.15 -13.90 16.19
CA SER A 104 9.95 -14.95 15.53
C SER A 104 9.14 -15.84 14.58
N ASN A 105 7.83 -16.00 14.83
CA ASN A 105 6.94 -16.86 14.05
C ASN A 105 6.11 -16.11 12.98
N ILE A 106 6.52 -14.90 12.61
CA ILE A 106 5.71 -14.05 11.72
C ILE A 106 5.49 -14.66 10.33
N LYS A 107 6.49 -15.38 9.77
CA LYS A 107 6.34 -16.07 8.48
C LYS A 107 5.22 -17.12 8.51
N GLN A 108 5.18 -17.95 9.57
CA GLN A 108 4.10 -18.94 9.73
C GLN A 108 2.74 -18.27 9.94
N THR A 109 2.69 -17.16 10.66
CA THR A 109 1.46 -16.38 10.86
C THR A 109 0.97 -15.81 9.53
N TYR A 110 1.86 -15.27 8.72
CA TYR A 110 1.55 -14.79 7.38
C TYR A 110 0.98 -15.90 6.48
N LEU A 111 1.62 -17.07 6.41
CA LEU A 111 1.11 -18.21 5.62
C LEU A 111 -0.31 -18.63 6.05
N LYS A 112 -0.63 -18.54 7.35
CA LYS A 112 -1.99 -18.76 7.84
C LYS A 112 -2.96 -17.65 7.37
N SER A 113 -2.49 -16.41 7.21
CA SER A 113 -3.32 -15.34 6.68
C SER A 113 -3.66 -15.53 5.21
N LEU A 114 -2.75 -16.10 4.40
CA LEU A 114 -3.03 -16.49 3.02
C LEU A 114 -4.13 -17.56 2.94
N ALA A 115 -4.08 -18.56 3.85
CA ALA A 115 -5.14 -19.55 3.93
C ALA A 115 -6.51 -18.94 4.29
N ALA A 116 -6.54 -17.89 5.12
CA ALA A 116 -7.77 -17.18 5.49
C ALA A 116 -8.43 -16.45 4.30
N ILE A 117 -7.68 -16.17 3.24
CA ILE A 117 -8.19 -15.57 1.99
C ILE A 117 -8.27 -16.56 0.83
N GLY A 118 -8.24 -17.87 1.13
CA GLY A 118 -8.49 -18.93 0.16
C GLY A 118 -7.26 -19.41 -0.61
N ILE A 119 -6.04 -18.98 -0.25
CA ILE A 119 -4.80 -19.46 -0.86
C ILE A 119 -4.28 -20.65 -0.04
N ASP A 120 -4.43 -21.86 -0.57
CA ASP A 120 -3.85 -23.06 0.06
C ASP A 120 -2.36 -23.18 -0.27
N VAL A 121 -1.53 -22.72 0.64
CA VAL A 121 -0.06 -22.69 0.49
C VAL A 121 0.58 -24.06 0.19
N LYS A 122 -0.14 -25.17 0.38
CA LYS A 122 0.35 -26.52 0.04
C LYS A 122 0.22 -26.83 -1.45
N ASN A 123 -0.66 -26.13 -2.15
CA ASN A 123 -0.97 -26.35 -3.55
C ASN A 123 -0.32 -25.27 -4.46
N HIS A 124 0.47 -24.34 -3.89
CA HIS A 124 1.09 -23.24 -4.59
C HIS A 124 2.59 -23.16 -4.31
N ASP A 125 3.36 -22.71 -5.29
CA ASP A 125 4.79 -22.42 -5.14
C ASP A 125 4.97 -21.06 -4.45
N ILE A 126 5.16 -21.08 -3.13
CA ILE A 126 5.38 -19.86 -2.33
C ILE A 126 6.89 -19.70 -2.11
N ARG A 127 7.44 -18.61 -2.65
CA ARG A 127 8.86 -18.28 -2.52
C ARG A 127 9.03 -16.98 -1.74
N PHE A 128 10.01 -16.98 -0.83
CA PHE A 128 10.52 -15.80 -0.14
C PHE A 128 11.87 -15.45 -0.77
N ILE A 129 11.91 -14.37 -1.52
CA ILE A 129 13.10 -13.88 -2.23
C ILE A 129 13.64 -12.70 -1.44
N GLU A 130 14.92 -12.74 -1.07
CA GLU A 130 15.56 -11.65 -0.33
C GLU A 130 15.45 -10.34 -1.10
N ASP A 131 15.10 -9.28 -0.37
CA ASP A 131 14.97 -7.93 -0.89
C ASP A 131 15.39 -6.89 0.16
N ASP A 132 16.29 -6.01 -0.22
CA ASP A 132 16.73 -4.86 0.56
C ASP A 132 15.86 -3.66 0.19
N TRP A 133 14.81 -3.44 0.98
CA TRP A 133 13.82 -2.41 0.71
C TRP A 133 14.26 -1.03 1.21
N GLU A 134 14.06 -0.02 0.37
CA GLU A 134 14.33 1.38 0.70
C GLU A 134 13.21 2.32 0.25
N SER A 135 13.00 3.38 1.04
CA SER A 135 12.21 4.55 0.66
C SER A 135 13.04 5.82 0.85
N PRO A 136 13.67 6.35 -0.22
CA PRO A 136 14.57 7.49 -0.12
C PRO A 136 13.92 8.76 0.43
N THR A 137 12.68 9.07 0.05
CA THR A 137 11.95 10.25 0.54
C THR A 137 11.58 10.13 2.01
N LEU A 138 11.27 8.92 2.47
CA LEU A 138 10.93 8.67 3.87
C LEU A 138 12.18 8.50 4.75
N GLY A 139 13.35 8.27 4.16
CA GLY A 139 14.55 7.91 4.90
C GLY A 139 14.37 6.58 5.64
N ALA A 140 13.67 5.64 5.03
CA ALA A 140 13.41 4.32 5.58
C ALA A 140 14.20 3.25 4.81
N ALA A 141 14.71 2.28 5.55
CA ALA A 141 15.40 1.12 5.00
C ALA A 141 15.16 -0.12 5.87
N GLY A 142 15.12 -1.27 5.24
CA GLY A 142 14.91 -2.53 5.93
C GLY A 142 15.35 -3.73 5.10
N LEU A 143 15.57 -4.84 5.80
CA LEU A 143 15.87 -6.14 5.22
C LEU A 143 14.57 -6.95 5.15
N GLY A 144 14.41 -7.78 4.13
CA GLY A 144 13.19 -8.60 4.08
C GLY A 144 13.09 -9.52 2.89
N TRP A 145 11.88 -9.70 2.43
CA TRP A 145 11.58 -10.58 1.31
C TRP A 145 10.40 -10.06 0.50
N GLU A 146 10.50 -10.20 -0.80
CA GLU A 146 9.32 -10.34 -1.65
C GLU A 146 8.74 -11.75 -1.50
N VAL A 147 7.43 -11.85 -1.36
CA VAL A 147 6.74 -13.15 -1.36
C VAL A 147 6.06 -13.34 -2.69
N TRP A 148 6.49 -14.37 -3.40
CA TRP A 148 5.97 -14.76 -4.71
C TRP A 148 5.09 -16.00 -4.59
N CYS A 149 3.96 -16.00 -5.29
CA CYS A 149 3.03 -17.11 -5.40
C CYS A 149 2.88 -17.47 -6.88
N ASP A 150 3.28 -18.67 -7.27
CA ASP A 150 3.22 -19.17 -8.65
C ASP A 150 3.80 -18.17 -9.68
N GLY A 151 4.88 -17.48 -9.32
CA GLY A 151 5.56 -16.53 -10.20
C GLY A 151 5.02 -15.10 -10.18
N MET A 152 4.04 -14.77 -9.31
CA MET A 152 3.56 -13.43 -9.07
C MET A 152 3.94 -12.95 -7.66
N GLU A 153 4.57 -11.78 -7.54
CA GLU A 153 4.79 -11.11 -6.27
C GLU A 153 3.44 -10.66 -5.68
N ILE A 154 3.12 -11.14 -4.48
CA ILE A 154 1.84 -10.87 -3.80
C ILE A 154 2.01 -10.07 -2.52
N THR A 155 3.19 -10.05 -1.93
CA THR A 155 3.43 -9.42 -0.61
C THR A 155 4.89 -9.03 -0.47
N GLN A 156 5.12 -7.90 0.22
CA GLN A 156 6.42 -7.43 0.67
C GLN A 156 6.53 -7.60 2.19
N PHE A 157 7.62 -8.17 2.68
CA PHE A 157 8.04 -8.15 4.07
C PHE A 157 9.20 -7.21 4.27
N THR A 158 9.16 -6.38 5.32
CA THR A 158 10.27 -5.48 5.64
C THR A 158 10.50 -5.44 7.15
N TYR A 159 11.70 -5.77 7.59
CA TYR A 159 12.16 -5.54 8.94
C TYR A 159 12.89 -4.21 8.97
N PHE A 160 12.22 -3.16 9.38
CA PHE A 160 12.81 -1.82 9.37
C PHE A 160 14.01 -1.73 10.31
N GLN A 161 15.14 -1.42 9.74
CA GLN A 161 16.36 -1.05 10.48
C GLN A 161 16.35 0.44 10.76
N GLN A 162 15.79 1.21 9.83
CA GLN A 162 15.73 2.66 9.88
C GLN A 162 14.36 3.16 9.39
N MET A 163 13.86 4.18 10.06
CA MET A 163 12.64 4.89 9.67
C MET A 163 12.85 6.39 9.90
N THR A 164 12.53 7.22 8.90
CA THR A 164 12.77 8.68 8.89
C THR A 164 14.24 9.07 9.21
N GLY A 165 15.19 8.25 8.78
CA GLY A 165 16.60 8.46 9.09
C GLY A 165 17.02 8.10 10.53
N LEU A 166 16.12 7.52 11.32
CA LEU A 166 16.35 7.12 12.72
C LEU A 166 16.30 5.61 12.88
N GLU A 167 17.12 5.06 13.77
CA GLU A 167 17.18 3.63 14.04
C GLU A 167 15.89 3.11 14.68
N CYS A 168 15.41 1.95 14.24
CA CYS A 168 14.25 1.26 14.81
C CYS A 168 14.67 0.29 15.91
N LYS A 169 14.38 0.62 17.17
CA LYS A 169 14.61 -0.24 18.33
C LYS A 169 13.38 -0.29 19.25
N PRO A 170 12.79 -1.47 19.47
CA PRO A 170 13.07 -2.77 18.82
C PRO A 170 12.66 -2.76 17.33
N VAL A 171 13.30 -3.64 16.53
CA VAL A 171 13.02 -3.79 15.09
C VAL A 171 11.58 -4.23 14.87
N PRO A 172 10.77 -3.47 14.11
CA PRO A 172 9.43 -3.88 13.70
C PRO A 172 9.49 -4.73 12.42
N VAL A 173 8.40 -5.44 12.15
CA VAL A 173 8.15 -6.06 10.84
C VAL A 173 6.91 -5.44 10.22
N GLU A 174 7.04 -5.05 8.96
CA GLU A 174 5.95 -4.66 8.08
C GLU A 174 5.60 -5.82 7.14
N ILE A 175 4.30 -6.00 6.86
CA ILE A 175 3.79 -6.91 5.84
C ILE A 175 2.85 -6.11 4.96
N THR A 176 3.19 -5.97 3.69
CA THR A 176 2.42 -5.21 2.72
C THR A 176 1.84 -6.16 1.67
N TYR A 177 0.55 -6.43 1.73
CA TYR A 177 -0.15 -7.22 0.74
C TYR A 177 -0.62 -6.32 -0.41
N GLY A 178 -0.32 -6.69 -1.65
CA GLY A 178 -0.88 -6.08 -2.84
C GLY A 178 -2.28 -6.62 -3.12
N LEU A 179 -3.33 -5.88 -2.75
CA LEU A 179 -4.71 -6.42 -2.75
C LEU A 179 -5.19 -6.77 -4.16
N GLU A 180 -4.87 -5.96 -5.16
CA GLU A 180 -5.24 -6.24 -6.55
C GLU A 180 -4.59 -7.53 -7.05
N ARG A 181 -3.28 -7.71 -6.83
CA ARG A 181 -2.55 -8.92 -7.23
C ARG A 181 -3.05 -10.16 -6.50
N LEU A 182 -3.29 -10.06 -5.20
CA LEU A 182 -3.91 -11.14 -4.42
C LEU A 182 -5.29 -11.51 -4.96
N CYS A 183 -6.11 -10.51 -5.26
CA CYS A 183 -7.45 -10.72 -5.78
C CYS A 183 -7.42 -11.33 -7.19
N MET A 184 -6.52 -10.86 -8.06
CA MET A 184 -6.28 -11.45 -9.39
C MET A 184 -5.93 -12.95 -9.27
N PHE A 185 -5.04 -13.26 -8.33
CA PHE A 185 -4.64 -14.64 -8.05
C PHE A 185 -5.82 -15.49 -7.55
N VAL A 186 -6.54 -15.02 -6.51
CA VAL A 186 -7.68 -15.74 -5.91
C VAL A 186 -8.83 -15.92 -6.89
N GLN A 187 -9.10 -14.93 -7.75
CA GLN A 187 -10.20 -14.97 -8.73
C GLN A 187 -9.80 -15.56 -10.09
N GLU A 188 -8.55 -15.98 -10.27
CA GLU A 188 -8.02 -16.48 -11.54
C GLU A 188 -8.29 -15.48 -12.70
N LYS A 189 -7.89 -14.21 -12.50
CA LYS A 189 -8.06 -13.10 -13.46
C LYS A 189 -6.70 -12.54 -13.89
N ASP A 190 -6.57 -12.21 -15.17
CA ASP A 190 -5.36 -11.64 -15.76
C ASP A 190 -5.44 -10.11 -15.90
N ASN A 191 -6.58 -9.51 -15.57
CA ASN A 191 -6.82 -8.08 -15.67
C ASN A 191 -7.52 -7.57 -14.42
N VAL A 192 -6.94 -6.56 -13.76
CA VAL A 192 -7.47 -5.95 -12.54
C VAL A 192 -8.89 -5.41 -12.72
N PHE A 193 -9.21 -4.89 -13.90
CA PHE A 193 -10.54 -4.32 -14.18
C PHE A 193 -11.65 -5.38 -14.27
N ASP A 194 -11.31 -6.66 -14.39
CA ASP A 194 -12.25 -7.77 -14.41
C ASP A 194 -12.50 -8.41 -13.04
N LEU A 195 -11.83 -7.92 -11.99
CA LEU A 195 -12.01 -8.40 -10.63
C LEU A 195 -13.45 -8.18 -10.15
N ASP A 196 -14.03 -9.19 -9.51
CA ASP A 196 -15.30 -9.06 -8.82
C ASP A 196 -15.06 -8.31 -7.50
N TRP A 197 -15.63 -7.08 -7.42
CA TRP A 197 -15.53 -6.25 -6.21
C TRP A 197 -16.39 -6.80 -5.07
N ASN A 198 -17.59 -7.25 -5.43
CA ASN A 198 -18.51 -7.90 -4.51
C ASN A 198 -19.18 -9.11 -5.19
N ASN A 199 -19.84 -9.96 -4.43
CA ASN A 199 -20.53 -11.13 -4.97
C ASN A 199 -21.87 -10.79 -5.67
N ASN A 200 -22.19 -9.51 -5.88
CA ASN A 200 -23.44 -9.01 -6.45
C ASN A 200 -23.27 -8.41 -7.87
N GLY A 201 -22.13 -8.68 -8.51
CA GLY A 201 -21.90 -8.34 -9.91
C GLY A 201 -21.22 -7.01 -10.16
N VAL A 202 -20.82 -6.26 -9.13
CA VAL A 202 -20.01 -5.04 -9.29
C VAL A 202 -18.54 -5.45 -9.49
N ARG A 203 -17.92 -4.93 -10.55
CA ARG A 203 -16.52 -5.18 -10.87
C ARG A 203 -15.64 -3.99 -10.54
N TYR A 204 -14.35 -4.22 -10.41
CA TYR A 204 -13.32 -3.20 -10.17
C TYR A 204 -13.39 -2.06 -11.21
N LYS A 205 -13.60 -2.39 -12.50
CA LYS A 205 -13.71 -1.41 -13.57
C LYS A 205 -14.87 -0.42 -13.39
N GLU A 206 -15.99 -0.85 -12.81
CA GLU A 206 -17.17 0.00 -12.62
C GLU A 206 -16.91 1.08 -11.57
N ILE A 207 -15.90 0.88 -10.73
CA ILE A 207 -15.52 1.80 -9.66
C ILE A 207 -14.32 2.67 -10.09
N PHE A 208 -13.28 2.07 -10.70
CA PHE A 208 -11.99 2.73 -10.85
C PHE A 208 -11.53 2.99 -12.28
N TYR A 209 -12.17 2.40 -13.30
CA TYR A 209 -11.71 2.53 -14.68
C TYR A 209 -11.66 3.98 -15.17
N GLN A 210 -12.74 4.74 -14.92
CA GLN A 210 -12.81 6.15 -15.32
C GLN A 210 -11.82 7.01 -14.50
N ALA A 211 -11.74 6.75 -13.19
CA ALA A 211 -10.78 7.44 -12.33
C ALA A 211 -9.33 7.22 -12.79
N GLU A 212 -8.96 5.98 -13.16
CA GLU A 212 -7.61 5.68 -13.65
C GLU A 212 -7.27 6.44 -14.94
N LYS A 213 -8.23 6.61 -15.86
CA LYS A 213 -8.06 7.41 -17.06
C LYS A 213 -7.85 8.89 -16.75
N GLU A 214 -8.76 9.47 -15.96
CA GLU A 214 -8.74 10.89 -15.65
C GLU A 214 -7.53 11.29 -14.80
N PHE A 215 -7.19 10.48 -13.79
CA PHE A 215 -5.99 10.75 -12.99
C PHE A 215 -4.70 10.51 -13.75
N SER A 216 -4.63 9.57 -14.71
CA SER A 216 -3.47 9.46 -15.59
C SER A 216 -3.30 10.73 -16.43
N ALA A 217 -4.36 11.23 -17.06
CA ALA A 217 -4.34 12.48 -17.81
C ALA A 217 -3.97 13.67 -16.90
N TYR A 218 -4.56 13.78 -15.73
CA TYR A 218 -4.20 14.82 -14.76
C TYR A 218 -2.71 14.75 -14.40
N ASN A 219 -2.20 13.56 -14.04
CA ASN A 219 -0.83 13.37 -13.58
C ASN A 219 0.21 13.69 -14.66
N PHE A 220 -0.07 13.35 -15.93
CA PHE A 220 0.92 13.49 -17.00
C PHE A 220 0.75 14.76 -17.83
N GLU A 221 -0.48 15.30 -17.95
CA GLU A 221 -0.80 16.31 -18.93
C GLU A 221 -1.32 17.62 -18.32
N PHE A 222 -2.26 17.54 -17.37
CA PHE A 222 -3.08 18.70 -16.99
C PHE A 222 -2.77 19.30 -15.61
N ALA A 223 -2.10 18.56 -14.69
CA ALA A 223 -1.74 19.14 -13.39
C ALA A 223 -0.93 20.44 -13.58
N ASN A 224 -1.40 21.54 -13.01
CA ASN A 224 -0.78 22.84 -13.16
C ASN A 224 0.55 22.90 -12.38
N ILE A 225 1.66 23.03 -13.11
CA ILE A 225 3.02 22.96 -12.58
C ILE A 225 3.30 24.08 -11.58
N GLU A 226 2.90 25.31 -11.89
CA GLU A 226 3.12 26.47 -11.02
C GLU A 226 2.41 26.29 -9.67
N THR A 227 1.17 25.80 -9.72
CA THR A 227 0.39 25.50 -8.52
C THR A 227 1.04 24.38 -7.70
N LEU A 228 1.52 23.31 -8.35
CA LEU A 228 2.20 22.22 -7.66
C LEU A 228 3.47 22.70 -6.95
N LEU A 229 4.28 23.53 -7.61
CA LEU A 229 5.52 24.09 -7.03
C LEU A 229 5.20 24.99 -5.82
N LYS A 230 4.25 25.90 -5.95
CA LYS A 230 3.81 26.77 -4.84
C LYS A 230 3.29 25.97 -3.63
N ASN A 231 2.49 24.94 -3.91
CA ASN A 231 1.94 24.09 -2.86
C ASN A 231 3.03 23.26 -2.17
N PHE A 232 4.02 22.78 -2.93
CA PHE A 232 5.18 22.09 -2.34
C PHE A 232 5.95 22.98 -1.38
N GLU A 233 6.29 24.21 -1.80
CA GLU A 233 6.98 25.18 -0.95
C GLU A 233 6.16 25.57 0.29
N ALA A 234 4.84 25.71 0.13
CA ALA A 234 3.95 26.02 1.24
C ALA A 234 3.91 24.87 2.27
N ALA A 235 3.78 23.62 1.80
CA ALA A 235 3.79 22.44 2.68
C ALA A 235 5.12 22.27 3.41
N GLU A 236 6.24 22.49 2.72
CA GLU A 236 7.58 22.47 3.33
C GLU A 236 7.74 23.51 4.43
N LYS A 237 7.38 24.78 4.15
CA LYS A 237 7.45 25.87 5.14
C LYS A 237 6.57 25.58 6.36
N GLU A 238 5.35 25.13 6.13
CA GLU A 238 4.42 24.81 7.21
C GLU A 238 4.95 23.64 8.05
N CYS A 239 5.49 22.59 7.42
CA CYS A 239 6.12 21.49 8.15
C CYS A 239 7.22 22.00 9.08
N MET A 240 8.15 22.82 8.58
CA MET A 240 9.25 23.38 9.39
C MET A 240 8.73 24.22 10.55
N ALA A 241 7.74 25.10 10.32
CA ALA A 241 7.14 25.92 11.38
C ALA A 241 6.46 25.09 12.46
N LEU A 242 5.80 23.98 12.09
CA LEU A 242 5.17 23.06 13.04
C LEU A 242 6.22 22.26 13.84
N LEU A 243 7.35 21.92 13.23
CA LEU A 243 8.48 21.27 13.92
C LEU A 243 9.10 22.17 14.99
N GLU A 244 9.23 23.48 14.72
CA GLU A 244 9.66 24.45 15.74
C GLU A 244 8.73 24.48 16.96
N LYS A 245 7.43 24.22 16.73
CA LYS A 245 6.41 24.08 17.79
C LYS A 245 6.34 22.68 18.40
N LYS A 246 7.19 21.74 17.95
CA LYS A 246 7.22 20.33 18.38
C LYS A 246 5.90 19.57 18.10
N LEU A 247 5.17 19.97 17.06
CA LEU A 247 3.89 19.38 16.66
C LEU A 247 4.14 18.28 15.60
N ALA A 248 4.59 17.10 16.04
CA ALA A 248 5.05 16.01 15.18
C ALA A 248 4.00 15.53 14.17
N LEU A 249 2.75 15.31 14.60
CA LEU A 249 1.71 14.75 13.73
C LEU A 249 1.30 15.72 12.61
N PRO A 250 0.90 16.99 12.87
CA PRO A 250 0.57 17.91 11.79
C PRO A 250 1.79 18.27 10.93
N ALA A 251 3.02 18.25 11.47
CA ALA A 251 4.23 18.40 10.66
C ALA A 251 4.40 17.23 9.69
N TYR A 252 4.16 16.01 10.16
CA TYR A 252 4.23 14.83 9.30
C TYR A 252 3.16 14.85 8.18
N ASP A 253 1.95 15.38 8.44
CA ASP A 253 0.93 15.60 7.42
C ASP A 253 1.42 16.52 6.30
N GLN A 254 2.12 17.61 6.65
CA GLN A 254 2.70 18.50 5.64
C GLN A 254 3.85 17.83 4.88
N CYS A 255 4.65 16.98 5.53
CA CYS A 255 5.65 16.15 4.87
C CYS A 255 5.02 15.21 3.84
N LEU A 256 3.89 14.55 4.17
CA LEU A 256 3.15 13.70 3.24
C LEU A 256 2.62 14.47 2.04
N LYS A 257 2.05 15.67 2.26
CA LYS A 257 1.61 16.55 1.17
C LYS A 257 2.76 16.93 0.25
N ALA A 258 3.91 17.34 0.81
CA ALA A 258 5.11 17.64 0.02
C ALA A 258 5.57 16.42 -0.80
N SER A 259 5.56 15.23 -0.21
CA SER A 259 5.90 13.98 -0.91
C SER A 259 4.96 13.68 -2.08
N HIS A 260 3.64 13.85 -1.89
CA HIS A 260 2.68 13.65 -2.98
C HIS A 260 2.84 14.67 -4.10
N LEU A 261 3.03 15.94 -3.77
CA LEU A 261 3.27 17.03 -4.74
C LEU A 261 4.54 16.79 -5.54
N PHE A 262 5.61 16.31 -4.91
CA PHE A 262 6.82 15.87 -5.61
C PHE A 262 6.53 14.73 -6.60
N ASN A 263 5.75 13.73 -6.21
CA ASN A 263 5.38 12.63 -7.11
C ASN A 263 4.56 13.11 -8.32
N LEU A 264 3.72 14.13 -8.15
CA LEU A 264 3.01 14.77 -9.26
C LEU A 264 3.95 15.55 -10.18
N LEU A 265 4.88 16.33 -9.63
CA LEU A 265 5.89 17.06 -10.40
C LEU A 265 6.80 16.09 -11.18
N ASP A 266 7.20 14.97 -10.56
CA ASP A 266 7.99 13.91 -11.20
C ASP A 266 7.20 13.28 -12.38
N ALA A 267 5.92 12.97 -12.18
CA ALA A 267 5.04 12.47 -13.24
C ALA A 267 4.83 13.47 -14.37
N ARG A 268 4.73 14.77 -14.07
CA ARG A 268 4.68 15.86 -15.06
C ARG A 268 5.98 15.99 -15.88
N GLY A 269 7.07 15.30 -15.49
CA GLY A 269 8.35 15.33 -16.17
C GLY A 269 9.06 16.67 -16.09
N VAL A 270 8.75 17.51 -15.10
CA VAL A 270 9.31 18.86 -14.95
C VAL A 270 10.49 18.93 -14.01
N ILE A 271 10.84 17.82 -13.37
CA ILE A 271 11.96 17.70 -12.44
C ILE A 271 13.11 17.00 -13.18
N GLY A 272 14.23 17.68 -13.37
CA GLY A 272 15.44 17.10 -13.93
C GLY A 272 16.08 16.08 -12.98
N VAL A 273 16.91 15.18 -13.54
CA VAL A 273 17.56 14.10 -12.75
C VAL A 273 18.35 14.64 -11.56
N ALA A 274 19.10 15.75 -11.74
CA ALA A 274 19.86 16.39 -10.69
C ALA A 274 18.95 17.03 -9.62
N GLU A 275 17.87 17.67 -10.04
CA GLU A 275 16.91 18.32 -9.13
C GLU A 275 16.12 17.29 -8.31
N ARG A 276 15.85 16.11 -8.89
CA ARG A 276 15.14 15.03 -8.22
C ARG A 276 15.78 14.64 -6.89
N THR A 277 17.10 14.53 -6.86
CA THR A 277 17.85 14.26 -5.62
C THR A 277 17.66 15.37 -4.59
N GLY A 278 17.61 16.64 -5.04
CA GLY A 278 17.34 17.81 -4.19
C GLY A 278 15.97 17.72 -3.50
N TYR A 279 14.90 17.42 -4.27
CA TYR A 279 13.54 17.23 -3.73
C TYR A 279 13.46 16.06 -2.75
N ILE A 280 14.07 14.92 -3.08
CA ILE A 280 14.13 13.75 -2.19
C ILE A 280 14.77 14.12 -0.86
N ASN A 281 15.88 14.84 -0.87
CA ASN A 281 16.58 15.26 0.35
C ASN A 281 15.73 16.23 1.19
N ARG A 282 15.05 17.20 0.54
CA ARG A 282 14.13 18.13 1.24
C ARG A 282 13.04 17.36 2.00
N ILE A 283 12.35 16.42 1.31
CA ILE A 283 11.28 15.61 1.93
C ILE A 283 11.85 14.72 3.04
N ARG A 284 13.03 14.12 2.83
CA ARG A 284 13.72 13.30 3.85
C ARG A 284 14.02 14.09 5.13
N GLU A 285 14.45 15.34 5.02
CA GLU A 285 14.69 16.18 6.19
C GLU A 285 13.38 16.51 6.94
N LEU A 286 12.27 16.77 6.23
CA LEU A 286 10.95 16.94 6.85
C LEU A 286 10.50 15.67 7.59
N ALA A 287 10.67 14.50 6.97
CA ALA A 287 10.35 13.21 7.58
C ALA A 287 11.20 12.97 8.83
N LYS A 288 12.52 13.23 8.76
CA LYS A 288 13.45 13.10 9.89
C LYS A 288 13.08 14.01 11.05
N GLY A 289 12.78 15.28 10.77
CA GLY A 289 12.30 16.22 11.77
C GLY A 289 11.01 15.75 12.45
N SER A 290 10.07 15.25 11.66
CA SER A 290 8.79 14.72 12.16
C SER A 290 9.00 13.48 13.04
N GLY A 291 9.87 12.55 12.62
CA GLY A 291 10.24 11.36 13.39
C GLY A 291 10.92 11.71 14.72
N ALA A 292 11.87 12.65 14.70
CA ALA A 292 12.55 13.14 15.91
C ALA A 292 11.57 13.82 16.87
N ALA A 293 10.70 14.68 16.36
CA ALA A 293 9.66 15.34 17.17
C ALA A 293 8.69 14.31 17.77
N TRP A 294 8.32 13.26 17.01
CA TRP A 294 7.49 12.16 17.50
C TRP A 294 8.16 11.40 18.65
N LEU A 295 9.45 11.06 18.53
CA LEU A 295 10.20 10.38 19.60
C LEU A 295 10.16 11.15 20.92
N ASN A 296 10.27 12.47 20.87
CA ASN A 296 10.18 13.32 22.06
C ASN A 296 8.81 13.24 22.77
N THR A 297 7.76 12.78 22.10
CA THR A 297 6.45 12.54 22.72
C THR A 297 6.34 11.18 23.40
N GLN A 298 7.33 10.29 23.20
CA GLN A 298 7.30 8.91 23.71
C GLN A 298 8.06 8.72 25.03
N ILE A 299 8.68 9.79 25.54
CA ILE A 299 9.44 9.83 26.78
C ILE A 299 8.48 9.91 27.98
#